data_e2105f029f7df0bde15b36cd6b811574
#
_entry.id   e2105f029f7df0bde15b36cd6b811574
#
_cell.length_a   1.000
_cell.length_b   1.000
_cell.length_c   1.000
_cell.angle_alpha   90.00
_cell.angle_beta   90.00
_cell.angle_gamma   90.00
#
_symmetry.space_group_name_H-M   'P 1'
#
loop_
_entity.id
_entity.type
_entity.pdbx_description
1 polymer ?
#
loop_
_entity_poly.entity_id
_entity_poly.type
_entity_poly.pdbx_seq_one_letter_code
_entity_poly.pdbx_strand_id
1 'polypeptide(L)'
;MIHVNARTSSPEPMVQLKVRADSPVLKALLDLAGKYKQPLNIHAQWDPDTAQEVERLAAASRGAQVMLSHCGSTADAAAIRGLLERNGNVACDLSARGAPPLKGGADRFAVYDERGIRGGWKQLIEDYSDRFAVGLDIAQSWDEYEAAVHAIRLGLLANLSPVTAEKVAYKNAQACFGLQ
;
A
#
# COMPACT_ATOMS: atom_id res chain seq x y z
N MET A 1 -2.30 -6.02 -10.18
CA MET A 1 -2.94 -5.84 -8.85
C MET A 1 -4.22 -6.67 -8.78
N ILE A 2 -4.45 -7.38 -7.68
CA ILE A 2 -5.64 -8.22 -7.45
C ILE A 2 -6.50 -7.58 -6.38
N HIS A 3 -7.80 -7.42 -6.64
CA HIS A 3 -8.75 -6.86 -5.69
C HIS A 3 -9.33 -7.98 -4.81
N VAL A 4 -9.10 -7.92 -3.51
CA VAL A 4 -9.62 -8.92 -2.55
C VAL A 4 -10.81 -8.40 -1.75
N ASN A 5 -10.80 -7.14 -1.36
CA ASN A 5 -11.94 -6.44 -0.77
C ASN A 5 -11.94 -5.01 -1.31
N ALA A 6 -12.79 -4.72 -2.28
CA ALA A 6 -12.81 -3.43 -2.94
C ALA A 6 -14.25 -3.03 -3.30
N ARG A 7 -14.52 -1.74 -3.26
CA ARG A 7 -15.72 -1.17 -3.88
C ARG A 7 -15.39 -0.77 -5.29
N THR A 8 -16.24 -1.12 -6.25
CA THR A 8 -16.09 -0.65 -7.61
C THR A 8 -16.36 0.86 -7.67
N SER A 9 -15.57 1.57 -8.45
CA SER A 9 -15.80 2.99 -8.75
C SER A 9 -16.81 3.22 -9.86
N SER A 10 -17.46 2.17 -10.34
CA SER A 10 -18.51 2.26 -11.36
C SER A 10 -19.73 3.00 -10.83
N PRO A 11 -20.33 3.89 -11.62
CA PRO A 11 -21.37 4.79 -11.12
C PRO A 11 -22.65 4.09 -10.66
N GLU A 12 -22.99 2.84 -11.12
CA GLU A 12 -24.21 2.18 -10.63
C GLU A 12 -24.31 0.69 -11.05
N PRO A 13 -24.76 -0.18 -10.14
CA PRO A 13 -24.70 -0.06 -8.70
C PRO A 13 -23.26 -0.28 -8.18
N MET A 14 -22.90 0.40 -7.09
CA MET A 14 -21.63 0.10 -6.43
C MET A 14 -21.61 -1.36 -5.96
N VAL A 15 -20.83 -2.19 -6.63
CA VAL A 15 -20.68 -3.61 -6.28
C VAL A 15 -19.46 -3.75 -5.39
N GLN A 16 -19.64 -4.33 -4.22
CA GLN A 16 -18.51 -4.73 -3.39
C GLN A 16 -17.97 -6.05 -3.92
N LEU A 17 -16.72 -6.03 -4.39
CA LEU A 17 -15.97 -7.23 -4.70
C LEU A 17 -15.38 -7.76 -3.40
N LYS A 18 -15.77 -8.96 -2.98
CA LYS A 18 -15.20 -9.63 -1.81
C LYS A 18 -14.70 -11.01 -2.22
N VAL A 19 -13.39 -11.07 -2.53
CA VAL A 19 -12.66 -12.33 -2.72
C VAL A 19 -11.76 -12.49 -1.51
N ARG A 20 -11.74 -13.68 -0.92
CA ARG A 20 -10.88 -13.94 0.25
C ARG A 20 -9.41 -13.85 -0.16
N ALA A 21 -8.65 -13.04 0.58
CA ALA A 21 -7.20 -12.90 0.35
C ALA A 21 -6.45 -14.22 0.58
N ASP A 22 -6.90 -15.05 1.53
CA ASP A 22 -6.31 -16.35 1.86
C ASP A 22 -6.89 -17.53 1.05
N SER A 23 -7.57 -17.25 -0.07
CA SER A 23 -8.10 -18.28 -0.95
C SER A 23 -6.99 -19.19 -1.54
N PRO A 24 -7.28 -20.45 -1.88
CA PRO A 24 -6.30 -21.34 -2.51
C PRO A 24 -5.67 -20.75 -3.77
N VAL A 25 -6.46 -20.00 -4.54
CA VAL A 25 -5.98 -19.36 -5.77
C VAL A 25 -4.94 -18.28 -5.46
N LEU A 26 -5.20 -17.39 -4.48
CA LEU A 26 -4.23 -16.36 -4.12
C LEU A 26 -2.97 -16.92 -3.47
N LYS A 27 -3.09 -18.00 -2.70
CA LYS A 27 -1.91 -18.72 -2.17
C LYS A 27 -1.06 -19.30 -3.30
N ALA A 28 -1.67 -19.94 -4.29
CA ALA A 28 -0.97 -20.47 -5.46
C ALA A 28 -0.31 -19.35 -6.29
N LEU A 29 -0.98 -18.19 -6.42
CA LEU A 29 -0.40 -17.01 -7.08
C LEU A 29 0.77 -16.42 -6.28
N LEU A 30 0.69 -16.39 -4.96
CA LEU A 30 1.81 -15.95 -4.11
C LEU A 30 3.01 -16.89 -4.25
N ASP A 31 2.80 -18.21 -4.25
CA ASP A 31 3.87 -19.19 -4.49
C ASP A 31 4.50 -19.01 -5.86
N LEU A 32 3.68 -18.77 -6.89
CA LEU A 32 4.16 -18.50 -8.24
C LEU A 32 4.99 -17.20 -8.29
N ALA A 33 4.49 -16.13 -7.68
CA ALA A 33 5.20 -14.86 -7.57
C ALA A 33 6.56 -15.03 -6.89
N GLY A 34 6.62 -15.81 -5.82
CA GLY A 34 7.86 -16.15 -5.12
C GLY A 34 8.87 -16.89 -6.00
N LYS A 35 8.44 -17.84 -6.85
CA LYS A 35 9.31 -18.53 -7.82
C LYS A 35 9.98 -17.56 -8.79
N TYR A 36 9.28 -16.50 -9.18
CA TYR A 36 9.79 -15.49 -10.09
C TYR A 36 10.42 -14.29 -9.38
N LYS A 37 10.53 -14.34 -8.03
CA LYS A 37 11.04 -13.24 -7.20
C LYS A 37 10.31 -11.91 -7.46
N GLN A 38 8.99 -12.00 -7.66
CA GLN A 38 8.12 -10.85 -7.87
C GLN A 38 7.14 -10.74 -6.70
N PRO A 39 6.69 -9.53 -6.32
CA PRO A 39 5.67 -9.37 -5.31
C PRO A 39 4.29 -9.75 -5.86
N LEU A 40 3.44 -10.33 -5.01
CA LEU A 40 2.01 -10.40 -5.27
C LEU A 40 1.37 -9.10 -4.81
N ASN A 41 0.90 -8.28 -5.75
CA ASN A 41 0.27 -7.01 -5.44
C ASN A 41 -1.24 -7.18 -5.26
N ILE A 42 -1.75 -6.84 -4.06
CA ILE A 42 -3.16 -6.94 -3.70
C ILE A 42 -3.73 -5.59 -3.24
N HIS A 43 -4.93 -5.27 -3.70
CA HIS A 43 -5.73 -4.15 -3.21
C HIS A 43 -6.74 -4.64 -2.19
N ALA A 44 -6.78 -4.02 -1.02
CA ALA A 44 -7.75 -4.35 0.02
C ALA A 44 -8.24 -3.07 0.74
N GLN A 45 -9.55 -2.92 0.85
CA GLN A 45 -10.12 -2.06 1.88
C GLN A 45 -10.02 -2.77 3.21
N TRP A 46 -9.47 -2.08 4.21
CA TRP A 46 -9.11 -2.69 5.48
C TRP A 46 -10.32 -2.85 6.39
N ASP A 47 -10.57 -4.06 6.80
CA ASP A 47 -11.48 -4.45 7.88
C ASP A 47 -10.85 -5.62 8.66
N PRO A 48 -11.38 -6.00 9.85
CA PRO A 48 -10.79 -7.06 10.66
C PRO A 48 -10.70 -8.42 9.96
N ASP A 49 -11.66 -8.78 9.13
CA ASP A 49 -11.66 -10.04 8.39
C ASP A 49 -10.59 -10.03 7.31
N THR A 50 -10.53 -8.93 6.53
CA THR A 50 -9.53 -8.74 5.49
C THR A 50 -8.11 -8.72 6.07
N ALA A 51 -7.91 -8.09 7.23
CA ALA A 51 -6.63 -8.10 7.92
C ALA A 51 -6.14 -9.52 8.22
N GLN A 52 -7.02 -10.36 8.81
CA GLN A 52 -6.70 -11.75 9.11
C GLN A 52 -6.45 -12.59 7.86
N GLU A 53 -7.21 -12.34 6.78
CA GLU A 53 -7.03 -13.04 5.51
C GLU A 53 -5.66 -12.70 4.88
N VAL A 54 -5.25 -11.42 4.90
CA VAL A 54 -3.95 -10.98 4.42
C VAL A 54 -2.81 -11.58 5.25
N GLU A 55 -2.96 -11.65 6.57
CA GLU A 55 -2.00 -12.32 7.44
C GLU A 55 -1.85 -13.81 7.11
N ARG A 56 -2.97 -14.52 6.90
CA ARG A 56 -2.93 -15.95 6.51
C ARG A 56 -2.34 -16.15 5.12
N LEU A 57 -2.57 -15.22 4.19
CA LEU A 57 -1.91 -15.24 2.88
C LEU A 57 -0.40 -15.07 3.04
N ALA A 58 0.05 -14.03 3.73
CA ALA A 58 1.47 -13.76 3.95
C ALA A 58 2.19 -14.93 4.67
N ALA A 59 1.51 -15.56 5.64
CA ALA A 59 2.04 -16.69 6.37
C ALA A 59 2.14 -17.98 5.52
N ALA A 60 1.33 -18.10 4.48
CA ALA A 60 1.32 -19.29 3.62
C ALA A 60 2.61 -19.46 2.79
N SER A 61 3.27 -18.37 2.43
CA SER A 61 4.52 -18.40 1.64
C SER A 61 5.46 -17.26 2.08
N ARG A 62 6.18 -17.48 3.18
CA ARG A 62 7.05 -16.46 3.78
C ARG A 62 8.26 -16.06 2.91
N GLY A 63 8.61 -16.87 1.93
CA GLY A 63 9.65 -16.57 0.96
C GLY A 63 9.18 -15.70 -0.21
N ALA A 64 7.87 -15.46 -0.33
CA ALA A 64 7.26 -14.62 -1.34
C ALA A 64 6.76 -13.31 -0.72
N GLN A 65 6.87 -12.20 -1.45
CA GLN A 65 6.48 -10.89 -0.96
C GLN A 65 5.02 -10.56 -1.32
N VAL A 66 4.28 -10.05 -0.36
CA VAL A 66 2.96 -9.42 -0.56
C VAL A 66 3.15 -7.91 -0.58
N MET A 67 2.76 -7.25 -1.67
CA MET A 67 2.67 -5.80 -1.76
C MET A 67 1.22 -5.39 -1.53
N LEU A 68 0.96 -4.68 -0.44
CA LEU A 68 -0.37 -4.17 -0.11
C LEU A 68 -0.55 -2.80 -0.74
N SER A 69 -1.32 -2.75 -1.82
CA SER A 69 -1.64 -1.48 -2.50
C SER A 69 -2.41 -0.54 -1.59
N HIS A 70 -2.09 0.73 -1.73
CA HIS A 70 -2.68 1.80 -0.90
C HIS A 70 -2.52 1.53 0.61
N CYS A 71 -1.56 0.68 0.96
CA CYS A 71 -1.32 0.28 2.35
C CYS A 71 -2.61 -0.10 3.09
N GLY A 72 -3.47 -0.92 2.42
CA GLY A 72 -4.78 -1.32 2.94
C GLY A 72 -5.79 -0.17 2.98
N SER A 73 -5.85 0.66 1.97
CA SER A 73 -6.77 1.79 1.67
C SER A 73 -7.38 2.53 2.88
N THR A 74 -8.05 1.83 3.79
CA THR A 74 -8.74 2.38 4.96
C THR A 74 -8.05 2.06 6.29
N ALA A 75 -6.87 1.42 6.27
CA ALA A 75 -6.11 1.10 7.47
C ALA A 75 -5.49 2.34 8.12
N ASP A 76 -5.37 2.34 9.43
CA ASP A 76 -4.58 3.30 10.19
C ASP A 76 -3.14 2.78 10.43
N ALA A 77 -2.29 3.65 10.95
CA ALA A 77 -0.88 3.31 11.19
C ALA A 77 -0.70 2.17 12.21
N ALA A 78 -1.58 2.06 13.22
CA ALA A 78 -1.48 1.02 14.24
C ALA A 78 -1.80 -0.36 13.67
N ALA A 79 -2.84 -0.45 12.83
CA ALA A 79 -3.22 -1.69 12.15
C ALA A 79 -2.10 -2.18 11.20
N ILE A 80 -1.50 -1.27 10.42
CA ILE A 80 -0.38 -1.61 9.54
C ILE A 80 0.87 -1.98 10.34
N ARG A 81 1.17 -1.29 11.44
CA ARG A 81 2.29 -1.66 12.32
C ARG A 81 2.15 -3.11 12.77
N GLY A 82 1.01 -3.48 13.32
CA GLY A 82 0.77 -4.85 13.76
C GLY A 82 0.89 -5.89 12.62
N LEU A 83 0.47 -5.55 11.42
CA LEU A 83 0.64 -6.41 10.24
C LEU A 83 2.13 -6.62 9.90
N LEU A 84 2.91 -5.54 9.83
CA LEU A 84 4.34 -5.59 9.48
C LEU A 84 5.17 -6.30 10.55
N GLU A 85 4.86 -6.11 11.84
CA GLU A 85 5.51 -6.79 12.96
C GLU A 85 5.40 -8.31 12.86
N ARG A 86 4.22 -8.80 12.50
CA ARG A 86 3.96 -10.25 12.40
C ARG A 86 4.38 -10.87 11.08
N ASN A 87 4.52 -10.06 10.02
CA ASN A 87 4.72 -10.56 8.66
C ASN A 87 5.89 -9.87 7.97
N GLY A 88 7.08 -10.51 8.08
CA GLY A 88 8.31 -10.01 7.50
C GLY A 88 8.32 -9.89 5.98
N ASN A 89 7.36 -10.49 5.29
CA ASN A 89 7.23 -10.50 3.83
C ASN A 89 6.10 -9.61 3.29
N VAL A 90 5.55 -8.70 4.10
CA VAL A 90 4.56 -7.72 3.66
C VAL A 90 5.23 -6.36 3.46
N ALA A 91 4.93 -5.70 2.37
CA ALA A 91 5.30 -4.31 2.09
C ALA A 91 4.07 -3.53 1.63
N CYS A 92 4.14 -2.21 1.67
CA CYS A 92 3.07 -1.28 1.34
C CYS A 92 3.48 -0.34 0.23
N ASP A 93 2.62 -0.11 -0.75
CA ASP A 93 2.70 1.11 -1.53
C ASP A 93 1.76 2.19 -0.96
N LEU A 94 2.17 3.44 -1.06
CA LEU A 94 1.44 4.60 -0.55
C LEU A 94 0.62 5.32 -1.63
N SER A 95 0.34 4.66 -2.74
CA SER A 95 -0.50 5.21 -3.80
C SER A 95 -1.90 5.53 -3.27
N ALA A 96 -2.51 6.58 -3.80
CA ALA A 96 -3.83 7.07 -3.38
C ALA A 96 -3.99 7.34 -1.86
N ARG A 97 -2.89 7.46 -1.11
CA ARG A 97 -2.89 7.75 0.34
C ARG A 97 -2.45 9.17 0.68
N GLY A 98 -2.28 10.02 -0.33
CA GLY A 98 -1.92 11.44 -0.18
C GLY A 98 -2.97 12.38 -0.72
N ALA A 99 -2.76 13.70 -0.52
CA ALA A 99 -3.53 14.73 -1.21
C ALA A 99 -3.10 14.81 -2.71
N PRO A 100 -3.99 15.21 -3.63
CA PRO A 100 -5.24 15.89 -3.36
C PRO A 100 -6.31 14.96 -2.80
N PRO A 101 -7.30 15.51 -2.08
CA PRO A 101 -8.35 14.71 -1.48
C PRO A 101 -9.11 13.98 -2.58
N LEU A 102 -9.14 12.66 -2.50
CA LEU A 102 -9.98 11.85 -3.37
C LEU A 102 -11.44 12.24 -3.12
N LYS A 103 -12.17 12.55 -4.17
CA LYS A 103 -13.59 12.86 -4.10
C LYS A 103 -14.29 11.72 -3.34
N GLY A 104 -14.99 12.03 -2.26
CA GLY A 104 -15.80 11.06 -1.53
C GLY A 104 -15.35 10.71 -0.10
N GLY A 105 -14.56 11.53 0.58
CA GLY A 105 -14.29 11.39 2.02
C GLY A 105 -13.11 10.51 2.40
N ALA A 106 -12.26 10.14 1.46
CA ALA A 106 -11.03 9.39 1.69
C ALA A 106 -9.98 10.19 2.49
N ASP A 107 -10.17 11.48 2.70
CA ASP A 107 -9.22 12.36 3.41
C ASP A 107 -8.89 11.88 4.83
N ARG A 108 -9.86 11.27 5.54
CA ARG A 108 -9.62 10.70 6.88
C ARG A 108 -8.60 9.57 6.93
N PHE A 109 -8.36 8.91 5.80
CA PHE A 109 -7.40 7.82 5.67
C PHE A 109 -6.08 8.25 5.03
N ALA A 110 -5.92 9.53 4.71
CA ALA A 110 -4.69 10.03 4.14
C ALA A 110 -3.50 9.82 5.09
N VAL A 111 -2.39 9.35 4.52
CA VAL A 111 -1.12 9.18 5.23
C VAL A 111 -0.36 10.50 5.31
N TYR A 112 -0.47 11.32 4.28
CA TYR A 112 0.19 12.62 4.16
C TYR A 112 -0.66 13.61 3.36
N ASP A 113 -0.38 14.87 3.51
CA ASP A 113 -0.87 15.98 2.70
C ASP A 113 0.25 17.02 2.52
N GLU A 114 -0.05 18.15 1.94
CA GLU A 114 0.91 19.26 1.74
C GLU A 114 1.57 19.77 3.03
N ARG A 115 0.97 19.52 4.21
CA ARG A 115 1.47 19.96 5.52
C ARG A 115 2.41 18.94 6.16
N GLY A 116 2.45 17.70 5.63
CA GLY A 116 3.30 16.64 6.13
C GLY A 116 2.61 15.29 6.36
N ILE A 117 3.30 14.42 7.08
CA ILE A 117 2.83 13.07 7.38
C ILE A 117 1.93 13.10 8.61
N ARG A 118 0.77 12.46 8.52
CA ARG A 118 -0.28 12.48 9.52
C ARG A 118 -0.10 11.41 10.60
N GLY A 119 -0.48 11.74 11.84
CA GLY A 119 -0.57 10.81 12.96
C GLY A 119 0.67 9.95 13.16
N GLY A 120 0.48 8.67 13.46
CA GLY A 120 1.55 7.69 13.71
C GLY A 120 2.29 7.20 12.47
N TRP A 121 1.92 7.65 11.26
CA TRP A 121 2.50 7.16 10.01
C TRP A 121 3.99 7.52 9.85
N LYS A 122 4.42 8.72 10.30
CA LYS A 122 5.83 9.10 10.22
C LYS A 122 6.71 8.09 10.96
N GLN A 123 6.37 7.83 12.21
CA GLN A 123 7.14 6.88 13.04
C GLN A 123 7.09 5.46 12.46
N LEU A 124 5.93 5.03 11.94
CA LEU A 124 5.79 3.73 11.29
C LEU A 124 6.70 3.59 10.06
N ILE A 125 6.71 4.60 9.19
CA ILE A 125 7.54 4.59 7.97
C ILE A 125 9.03 4.61 8.30
N GLU A 126 9.45 5.38 9.31
CA GLU A 126 10.85 5.40 9.77
C GLU A 126 11.26 4.05 10.37
N ASP A 127 10.43 3.44 11.22
CA ASP A 127 10.73 2.16 11.87
C ASP A 127 10.80 0.99 10.86
N TYR A 128 10.01 1.04 9.79
CA TYR A 128 9.91 0.00 8.75
C TYR A 128 10.31 0.55 7.38
N SER A 129 11.37 1.34 7.30
CA SER A 129 11.75 2.08 6.10
C SER A 129 11.92 1.24 4.83
N ASP A 130 12.23 -0.06 4.98
CA ASP A 130 12.37 -1.00 3.86
C ASP A 130 11.05 -1.62 3.37
N ARG A 131 9.92 -1.20 3.95
CA ARG A 131 8.61 -1.80 3.70
C ARG A 131 7.61 -0.87 3.01
N PHE A 132 8.02 0.35 2.68
CA PHE A 132 7.15 1.33 2.05
C PHE A 132 7.72 1.78 0.72
N ALA A 133 6.85 2.01 -0.26
CA ALA A 133 7.19 2.62 -1.54
C ALA A 133 6.16 3.68 -1.90
N VAL A 134 6.58 4.71 -2.63
CA VAL A 134 5.64 5.66 -3.24
C VAL A 134 4.92 5.00 -4.39
N GLY A 135 3.70 5.46 -4.65
CA GLY A 135 2.89 5.15 -5.81
C GLY A 135 1.93 6.31 -6.07
N LEU A 136 1.37 6.40 -7.24
CA LEU A 136 0.44 7.47 -7.62
C LEU A 136 -1.00 6.98 -7.72
N ASP A 137 -1.25 5.97 -8.54
CA ASP A 137 -2.60 5.46 -8.88
C ASP A 137 -3.53 6.58 -9.36
N ILE A 138 -2.99 7.48 -10.18
CA ILE A 138 -3.69 8.63 -10.74
C ILE A 138 -3.66 8.52 -12.26
N ALA A 139 -4.85 8.56 -12.87
CA ALA A 139 -5.01 8.42 -14.31
C ALA A 139 -6.02 9.41 -14.92
N GLN A 140 -6.47 10.43 -14.16
CA GLN A 140 -7.58 11.27 -14.60
C GLN A 140 -7.12 12.54 -15.33
N SER A 141 -6.04 13.19 -14.87
CA SER A 141 -5.50 14.40 -15.51
C SER A 141 -4.03 14.65 -15.18
N TRP A 142 -3.37 15.47 -15.98
CA TRP A 142 -1.99 15.93 -15.71
C TRP A 142 -1.92 16.81 -14.47
N ASP A 143 -2.92 17.63 -14.22
CA ASP A 143 -2.96 18.52 -13.03
C ASP A 143 -3.02 17.69 -11.73
N GLU A 144 -3.80 16.62 -11.73
CA GLU A 144 -3.85 15.69 -10.58
C GLU A 144 -2.52 14.93 -10.41
N TYR A 145 -1.88 14.55 -11.50
CA TYR A 145 -0.56 13.93 -11.48
C TYR A 145 0.48 14.86 -10.86
N GLU A 146 0.57 16.10 -11.34
CA GLU A 146 1.50 17.09 -10.81
C GLU A 146 1.24 17.39 -9.33
N ALA A 147 -0.03 17.56 -8.95
CA ALA A 147 -0.42 17.77 -7.55
C ALA A 147 -0.02 16.60 -6.66
N ALA A 148 -0.18 15.37 -7.13
CA ALA A 148 0.22 14.19 -6.37
C ALA A 148 1.74 14.06 -6.24
N VAL A 149 2.49 14.30 -7.31
CA VAL A 149 3.97 14.34 -7.27
C VAL A 149 4.45 15.42 -6.30
N HIS A 150 3.83 16.59 -6.32
CA HIS A 150 4.15 17.69 -5.41
C HIS A 150 3.88 17.29 -3.94
N ALA A 151 2.72 16.69 -3.66
CA ALA A 151 2.35 16.20 -2.33
C ALA A 151 3.31 15.09 -1.84
N ILE A 152 3.73 14.17 -2.70
CA ILE A 152 4.74 13.16 -2.37
C ILE A 152 6.06 13.83 -1.99
N ARG A 153 6.55 14.78 -2.80
CA ARG A 153 7.83 15.43 -2.56
C ARG A 153 7.83 16.24 -1.27
N LEU A 154 6.83 17.08 -1.06
CA LEU A 154 6.81 18.04 0.06
C LEU A 154 6.09 17.49 1.29
N GLY A 155 5.01 16.75 1.10
CA GLY A 155 4.21 16.21 2.20
C GLY A 155 4.75 14.92 2.78
N LEU A 156 5.31 14.03 1.94
CA LEU A 156 5.84 12.75 2.39
C LEU A 156 7.37 12.78 2.52
N LEU A 157 8.10 12.86 1.41
CA LEU A 157 9.55 12.63 1.39
C LEU A 157 10.33 13.69 2.17
N ALA A 158 9.97 14.97 2.07
CA ALA A 158 10.62 16.05 2.81
C ALA A 158 10.44 15.97 4.34
N ASN A 159 9.50 15.14 4.80
CA ASN A 159 9.20 14.95 6.23
C ASN A 159 9.81 13.65 6.82
N LEU A 160 10.54 12.88 6.02
CA LEU A 160 11.26 11.68 6.43
C LEU A 160 12.77 11.99 6.58
N SER A 161 13.49 11.12 7.30
CA SER A 161 14.94 11.16 7.28
C SER A 161 15.47 10.95 5.86
N PRO A 162 16.62 11.53 5.47
CA PRO A 162 17.12 11.39 4.09
C PRO A 162 17.27 9.94 3.64
N VAL A 163 17.69 9.06 4.53
CA VAL A 163 17.86 7.63 4.24
C VAL A 163 16.52 6.96 4.00
N THR A 164 15.52 7.24 4.84
CA THR A 164 14.17 6.70 4.67
C THR A 164 13.49 7.26 3.44
N ALA A 165 13.63 8.57 3.19
CA ALA A 165 13.08 9.20 2.00
C ALA A 165 13.59 8.56 0.70
N GLU A 166 14.89 8.28 0.61
CA GLU A 166 15.50 7.62 -0.55
C GLU A 166 14.99 6.18 -0.73
N LYS A 167 14.87 5.41 0.35
CA LYS A 167 14.29 4.07 0.32
C LYS A 167 12.84 4.08 -0.17
N VAL A 168 12.02 4.92 0.41
CA VAL A 168 10.59 5.04 0.10
C VAL A 168 10.36 5.57 -1.31
N ALA A 169 11.21 6.52 -1.76
CA ALA A 169 11.07 7.13 -3.08
C ALA A 169 11.32 6.14 -4.24
N TYR A 170 12.35 5.29 -4.13
CA TYR A 170 12.70 4.40 -5.26
C TYR A 170 13.46 3.12 -4.88
N LYS A 171 14.34 3.11 -3.87
CA LYS A 171 15.19 1.94 -3.58
C LYS A 171 14.39 0.68 -3.24
N ASN A 172 13.32 0.82 -2.46
CA ASN A 172 12.48 -0.31 -2.12
C ASN A 172 11.74 -0.88 -3.33
N ALA A 173 11.27 -0.01 -4.24
CA ALA A 173 10.68 -0.45 -5.49
C ALA A 173 11.72 -1.15 -6.38
N GLN A 174 12.92 -0.61 -6.51
CA GLN A 174 14.02 -1.26 -7.24
C GLN A 174 14.30 -2.67 -6.69
N ALA A 175 14.47 -2.78 -5.36
CA ALA A 175 14.71 -4.07 -4.71
C ALA A 175 13.53 -5.05 -4.88
N CYS A 176 12.30 -4.56 -4.73
CA CYS A 176 11.08 -5.35 -4.80
C CYS A 176 10.86 -5.95 -6.20
N PHE A 177 11.13 -5.17 -7.24
CA PHE A 177 10.90 -5.56 -8.64
C PHE A 177 12.17 -6.02 -9.37
N GLY A 178 13.31 -6.09 -8.69
CA GLY A 178 14.58 -6.51 -9.30
C GLY A 178 15.09 -5.55 -10.38
N LEU A 179 14.79 -4.26 -10.26
CA LEU A 179 15.23 -3.23 -11.20
C LEU A 179 16.69 -2.83 -10.91
N GLN A 180 17.48 -2.65 -11.97
CA GLN A 180 18.86 -2.16 -11.91
C GLN A 180 18.92 -0.67 -12.19
#